data_f31422d1dc1ab55fd524684196e6cd21
#
_entry.id   f31422d1dc1ab55fd524684196e6cd21
#
_cell.length_a   1.000
_cell.length_b   1.000
_cell.length_c   1.000
_cell.angle_alpha   90.00
_cell.angle_beta   90.00
_cell.angle_gamma   90.00
#
_symmetry.space_group_name_H-M   'P 1'
#
loop_
_entity.id
_entity.type
_entity.pdbx_description
1 polymer ?
#
loop_
_entity_poly.entity_id
_entity_poly.type
_entity_poly.pdbx_seq_one_letter_code
_entity_poly.pdbx_strand_id
1 'polypeptide(L)'
;MCIRDRGIIGAALIASGSIQDFGQLPNWVPISCYLAIGLGTMSGGWKIVKTMGTKITKVTPLEGVAAETAGAFTLFFTGQMGIPVSTTHTITGSIIGVGATKRLSAVRWGVTSSLLVAWILTIPVSAVLAGLAYWIITLFH
;
A
#
# COMPACT_ATOMS: atom_id res chain seq x y z
N MET A 1 -5.12 -5.57 3.02
CA MET A 1 -4.17 -5.74 1.92
C MET A 1 -4.53 -6.96 1.06
N CYS A 2 -4.59 -8.17 1.59
CA CYS A 2 -4.94 -9.37 0.80
C CYS A 2 -6.29 -9.32 0.05
N ILE A 3 -7.30 -8.62 0.55
CA ILE A 3 -8.60 -8.51 -0.13
C ILE A 3 -8.44 -7.72 -1.44
N ARG A 4 -7.66 -6.66 -1.44
CA ARG A 4 -7.39 -5.86 -2.64
C ARG A 4 -6.55 -6.64 -3.66
N ASP A 5 -5.51 -7.33 -3.21
CA ASP A 5 -4.63 -8.10 -4.10
C ASP A 5 -5.39 -9.29 -4.72
N ARG A 6 -6.24 -9.95 -3.94
CA ARG A 6 -7.20 -10.95 -4.44
C ARG A 6 -8.17 -10.37 -5.46
N GLY A 7 -8.64 -9.14 -5.22
CA GLY A 7 -9.51 -8.44 -6.16
C GLY A 7 -8.83 -8.16 -7.49
N ILE A 8 -7.59 -7.70 -7.49
CA ILE A 8 -6.82 -7.41 -8.72
C ILE A 8 -6.51 -8.70 -9.50
N ILE A 9 -6.02 -9.74 -8.82
CA ILE A 9 -5.73 -11.04 -9.46
C ILE A 9 -7.03 -11.68 -9.94
N GLY A 10 -8.12 -11.61 -9.17
CA GLY A 10 -9.43 -12.10 -9.57
C GLY A 10 -9.97 -11.39 -10.80
N ALA A 11 -9.86 -10.05 -10.85
CA ALA A 11 -10.25 -9.29 -12.02
C ALA A 11 -9.43 -9.65 -13.28
N ALA A 12 -8.12 -9.88 -13.13
CA ALA A 12 -7.25 -10.32 -14.21
C ALA A 12 -7.63 -11.73 -14.70
N LEU A 13 -7.96 -12.65 -13.77
CA LEU A 13 -8.39 -14.01 -14.12
C LEU A 13 -9.77 -14.04 -14.80
N ILE A 14 -10.67 -13.15 -14.40
CA ILE A 14 -11.97 -12.98 -15.09
C ILE A 14 -11.76 -12.39 -16.48
N ALA A 15 -10.90 -11.39 -16.62
CA ALA A 15 -10.58 -10.77 -17.90
C ALA A 15 -9.90 -11.77 -18.89
N SER A 16 -9.13 -12.73 -18.37
CA SER A 16 -8.52 -13.80 -19.16
C SER A 16 -9.50 -14.95 -19.47
N GLY A 17 -10.74 -14.89 -18.98
CA GLY A 17 -11.75 -15.95 -19.19
C GLY A 17 -11.51 -17.23 -18.39
N SER A 18 -10.54 -17.23 -17.48
CA SER A 18 -10.19 -18.43 -16.67
C SER A 18 -11.19 -18.70 -15.55
N ILE A 19 -11.92 -17.69 -15.10
CA ILE A 19 -12.91 -17.77 -14.00
C ILE A 19 -14.10 -16.89 -14.35
N GLN A 20 -15.32 -17.36 -14.05
CA GLN A 20 -16.54 -16.62 -14.35
C GLN A 20 -16.99 -15.73 -13.18
N ASP A 21 -16.58 -16.02 -11.97
CA ASP A 21 -17.00 -15.27 -10.77
C ASP A 21 -15.89 -15.22 -9.71
N PHE A 22 -15.87 -14.14 -8.92
CA PHE A 22 -14.96 -13.97 -7.78
C PHE A 22 -15.10 -15.05 -6.70
N GLY A 23 -16.23 -15.74 -6.64
CA GLY A 23 -16.48 -16.83 -5.71
C GLY A 23 -15.68 -18.11 -6.04
N GLN A 24 -15.20 -18.25 -7.27
CA GLN A 24 -14.47 -19.43 -7.75
C GLN A 24 -12.94 -19.25 -7.77
N LEU A 25 -12.42 -18.28 -7.01
CA LEU A 25 -10.98 -18.04 -6.92
C LEU A 25 -10.26 -19.29 -6.37
N PRO A 26 -9.29 -19.85 -7.11
CA PRO A 26 -8.54 -21.02 -6.65
C PRO A 26 -7.78 -20.71 -5.36
N ASN A 27 -7.69 -21.69 -4.46
CA ASN A 27 -7.08 -21.52 -3.13
C ASN A 27 -5.59 -21.15 -3.15
N TRP A 28 -4.90 -21.36 -4.29
CA TRP A 28 -3.51 -20.96 -4.42
C TRP A 28 -3.31 -19.44 -4.47
N VAL A 29 -4.31 -18.68 -4.96
CA VAL A 29 -4.24 -17.21 -5.04
C VAL A 29 -4.07 -16.56 -3.66
N PRO A 30 -4.93 -16.82 -2.66
CA PRO A 30 -4.71 -16.25 -1.33
C PRO A 30 -3.41 -16.76 -0.69
N ILE A 31 -3.03 -18.01 -0.88
CA ILE A 31 -1.80 -18.57 -0.31
C ILE A 31 -0.56 -17.87 -0.89
N SER A 32 -0.51 -17.69 -2.20
CA SER A 32 0.59 -16.95 -2.86
C SER A 32 0.68 -15.50 -2.42
N CYS A 33 -0.45 -14.80 -2.23
CA CYS A 33 -0.49 -13.44 -1.70
C CYS A 33 0.06 -13.38 -0.27
N TYR A 34 -0.33 -14.30 0.60
CA TYR A 34 0.17 -14.35 1.98
C TYR A 34 1.66 -14.65 2.04
N LEU A 35 2.15 -15.59 1.23
CA LEU A 35 3.57 -15.90 1.14
C LEU A 35 4.38 -14.71 0.61
N ALA A 36 3.92 -14.06 -0.44
CA ALA A 36 4.59 -12.89 -1.01
C ALA A 36 4.67 -11.73 -0.01
N ILE A 37 3.58 -11.46 0.73
CA ILE A 37 3.56 -10.43 1.78
C ILE A 37 4.50 -10.81 2.94
N GLY A 38 4.47 -12.07 3.37
CA GLY A 38 5.35 -12.57 4.43
C GLY A 38 6.83 -12.41 4.08
N LEU A 39 7.23 -12.89 2.91
CA LEU A 39 8.60 -12.76 2.40
C LEU A 39 9.00 -11.30 2.17
N GLY A 40 8.12 -10.48 1.61
CA GLY A 40 8.36 -9.05 1.40
C GLY A 40 8.56 -8.30 2.72
N THR A 41 7.78 -8.63 3.75
CA THR A 41 7.90 -8.03 5.08
C THR A 41 9.21 -8.45 5.77
N MET A 42 9.61 -9.70 5.63
CA MET A 42 10.89 -10.19 6.18
C MET A 42 12.10 -9.52 5.53
N SER A 43 12.05 -9.29 4.22
CA SER A 43 13.20 -8.74 3.49
C SER A 43 13.35 -7.22 3.59
N GLY A 44 12.25 -6.47 3.68
CA GLY A 44 12.25 -5.00 3.61
C GLY A 44 11.50 -4.27 4.71
N GLY A 45 10.69 -4.96 5.50
CA GLY A 45 9.78 -4.35 6.48
C GLY A 45 10.49 -3.52 7.53
N TRP A 46 11.65 -3.98 8.03
CA TRP A 46 12.42 -3.27 9.06
C TRP A 46 12.93 -1.88 8.59
N LYS A 47 13.32 -1.77 7.32
CA LYS A 47 13.75 -0.50 6.73
C LYS A 47 12.60 0.50 6.65
N ILE A 48 11.41 0.04 6.32
CA ILE A 48 10.19 0.85 6.25
C ILE A 48 9.78 1.32 7.65
N VAL A 49 9.74 0.41 8.63
CA VAL A 49 9.43 0.72 10.04
C VAL A 49 10.38 1.78 10.60
N LYS A 50 11.68 1.62 10.36
CA LYS A 50 12.68 2.61 10.79
C LYS A 50 12.48 3.96 10.11
N THR A 51 12.14 3.98 8.83
CA THR A 51 11.90 5.23 8.10
C THR A 51 10.64 5.93 8.59
N MET A 52 9.54 5.22 8.77
CA MET A 52 8.27 5.77 9.24
C MET A 52 8.35 6.27 10.68
N GLY A 53 8.98 5.49 11.59
CA GLY A 53 9.02 5.80 13.02
C GLY A 53 10.12 6.78 13.45
N THR A 54 11.17 6.99 12.64
CA THR A 54 12.32 7.80 13.06
C THR A 54 12.74 8.88 12.08
N LYS A 55 12.49 8.70 10.78
CA LYS A 55 12.94 9.65 9.74
C LYS A 55 11.90 10.72 9.42
N ILE A 56 10.62 10.42 9.49
CA ILE A 56 9.54 11.39 9.20
C ILE A 56 9.34 12.30 10.41
N THR A 57 9.13 11.69 11.58
CA THR A 57 9.03 12.40 12.87
C THR A 57 9.50 11.45 13.97
N LYS A 58 9.97 11.99 15.10
CA LYS A 58 10.27 11.17 16.28
C LYS A 58 8.95 10.86 16.99
N VAL A 59 8.36 9.71 16.68
CA VAL A 59 7.08 9.28 17.24
C VAL A 59 7.30 8.71 18.64
N THR A 60 6.62 9.27 19.64
CA THR A 60 6.52 8.65 20.96
C THR A 60 5.48 7.53 20.94
N PRO A 61 5.51 6.56 21.89
CA PRO A 61 4.54 5.47 21.92
C PRO A 61 3.08 5.94 21.92
N LEU A 62 2.76 7.00 22.63
CA LEU A 62 1.42 7.60 22.67
C LEU A 62 0.99 8.16 21.30
N GLU A 63 1.90 8.82 20.62
CA GLU A 63 1.67 9.35 19.25
C GLU A 63 1.54 8.23 18.25
N GLY A 64 2.27 7.13 18.42
CA GLY A 64 2.13 5.93 17.63
C GLY A 64 0.72 5.36 17.71
N VAL A 65 0.19 5.21 18.92
CA VAL A 65 -1.19 4.74 19.14
C VAL A 65 -2.21 5.68 18.51
N ALA A 66 -2.02 7.00 18.67
CA ALA A 66 -2.92 7.99 18.08
C ALA A 66 -2.90 7.91 16.52
N ALA A 67 -1.72 7.80 15.91
CA ALA A 67 -1.58 7.68 14.46
C ALA A 67 -2.19 6.37 13.93
N GLU A 68 -1.98 5.27 14.65
CA GLU A 68 -2.52 3.95 14.29
C GLU A 68 -4.04 3.91 14.40
N THR A 69 -4.60 4.49 15.47
CA THR A 69 -6.05 4.61 15.67
C THR A 69 -6.68 5.48 14.57
N ALA A 70 -6.09 6.63 14.25
CA ALA A 70 -6.57 7.50 13.18
C ALA A 70 -6.51 6.80 11.81
N GLY A 71 -5.41 6.09 11.53
CA GLY A 71 -5.24 5.30 10.31
C GLY A 71 -6.27 4.17 10.21
N ALA A 72 -6.48 3.41 11.28
CA ALA A 72 -7.46 2.33 11.34
C ALA A 72 -8.89 2.85 11.14
N PHE A 73 -9.25 3.95 11.78
CA PHE A 73 -10.56 4.59 11.62
C PHE A 73 -10.79 5.04 10.17
N THR A 74 -9.81 5.69 9.57
CA THR A 74 -9.88 6.14 8.17
C THR A 74 -10.05 4.95 7.22
N LEU A 75 -9.26 3.88 7.41
CA LEU A 75 -9.33 2.68 6.57
C LEU A 75 -10.66 1.94 6.74
N PHE A 76 -11.20 1.90 7.95
CA PHE A 76 -12.51 1.30 8.21
C PHE A 76 -13.61 2.08 7.50
N PHE A 77 -13.62 3.40 7.64
CA PHE A 77 -14.64 4.27 7.06
C PHE A 77 -14.62 4.24 5.52
N THR A 78 -13.43 4.37 4.93
CA THR A 78 -13.27 4.29 3.47
C THR A 78 -13.60 2.89 2.92
N GLY A 79 -13.32 1.84 3.71
CA GLY A 79 -13.72 0.47 3.37
C GLY A 79 -15.24 0.29 3.31
N GLN A 80 -15.98 0.91 4.25
CA GLN A 80 -17.46 0.90 4.23
C GLN A 80 -18.05 1.68 3.04
N MET A 81 -17.38 2.75 2.64
CA MET A 81 -17.80 3.54 1.48
C MET A 81 -17.37 2.93 0.13
N GLY A 82 -16.61 1.81 0.13
CA GLY A 82 -16.10 1.19 -1.09
C GLY A 82 -15.02 2.00 -1.81
N ILE A 83 -14.40 2.99 -1.11
CA ILE A 83 -13.36 3.85 -1.70
C ILE A 83 -12.00 3.14 -1.58
N PRO A 84 -11.32 2.80 -2.70
CA PRO A 84 -10.01 2.18 -2.66
C PRO A 84 -8.95 3.19 -2.22
N VAL A 85 -8.41 3.01 -1.01
CA VAL A 85 -7.32 3.83 -0.48
C VAL A 85 -6.07 3.00 -0.23
N SER A 86 -4.90 3.63 -0.34
CA SER A 86 -3.63 2.98 -0.01
C SER A 86 -3.40 3.02 1.50
N THR A 87 -3.22 1.85 2.12
CA THR A 87 -2.89 1.73 3.54
C THR A 87 -1.60 2.46 3.91
N THR A 88 -0.59 2.41 3.03
CA THR A 88 0.70 3.10 3.24
C THR A 88 0.51 4.61 3.24
N HIS A 89 -0.27 5.16 2.31
CA HIS A 89 -0.57 6.59 2.28
C HIS A 89 -1.35 7.03 3.51
N THR A 90 -2.35 6.26 3.92
CA THR A 90 -3.17 6.57 5.10
C THR A 90 -2.34 6.58 6.38
N ILE A 91 -1.52 5.55 6.62
CA ILE A 91 -0.67 5.46 7.82
C ILE A 91 0.39 6.57 7.80
N THR A 92 1.04 6.83 6.67
CA THR A 92 2.01 7.91 6.54
C THR A 92 1.37 9.27 6.81
N GLY A 93 0.19 9.52 6.26
CA GLY A 93 -0.59 10.73 6.52
C GLY A 93 -0.96 10.89 7.98
N SER A 94 -1.38 9.81 8.65
CA SER A 94 -1.68 9.81 10.10
C SER A 94 -0.46 10.15 10.95
N ILE A 95 0.71 9.60 10.63
CA ILE A 95 1.98 9.89 11.33
C ILE A 95 2.37 11.36 11.14
N ILE A 96 2.27 11.88 9.91
CA ILE A 96 2.55 13.28 9.59
C ILE A 96 1.56 14.19 10.33
N GLY A 97 0.26 13.85 10.31
CA GLY A 97 -0.78 14.60 11.00
C GLY A 97 -0.53 14.70 12.50
N VAL A 98 -0.26 13.60 13.17
CA VAL A 98 0.06 13.58 14.60
C VAL A 98 1.37 14.34 14.89
N GLY A 99 2.38 14.23 14.03
CA GLY A 99 3.61 15.02 14.16
C GLY A 99 3.37 16.53 14.02
N ALA A 100 2.51 16.93 13.10
CA ALA A 100 2.18 18.33 12.83
C ALA A 100 1.36 19.00 13.96
N THR A 101 0.55 18.24 14.70
CA THR A 101 -0.20 18.78 15.85
C THR A 101 0.70 19.23 16.99
N LYS A 102 1.87 18.63 17.15
CA LYS A 102 2.87 19.08 18.13
C LYS A 102 3.59 20.36 17.70
N ARG A 103 4.26 20.28 16.56
CA ARG A 103 4.97 21.41 15.93
C ARG A 103 5.13 21.11 14.44
N LEU A 104 4.83 22.05 13.58
CA LEU A 104 5.08 21.91 12.13
C LEU A 104 6.56 21.64 11.81
N SER A 105 7.48 22.11 12.66
CA SER A 105 8.92 21.85 12.53
C SER A 105 9.36 20.46 13.02
N ALA A 106 8.49 19.70 13.71
CA ALA A 106 8.78 18.33 14.14
C ALA A 106 8.74 17.35 12.96
N VAL A 107 8.03 17.69 11.90
CA VAL A 107 7.94 16.91 10.67
C VAL A 107 9.09 17.29 9.75
N ARG A 108 9.85 16.28 9.31
CA ARG A 108 10.93 16.47 8.33
C ARG A 108 10.34 16.57 6.91
N TRP A 109 9.94 17.76 6.53
CA TRP A 109 9.31 18.04 5.23
C TRP A 109 10.12 17.58 4.02
N GLY A 110 11.46 17.56 4.11
CA GLY A 110 12.31 17.03 3.04
C GLY A 110 12.10 15.51 2.80
N VAL A 111 11.86 14.72 3.83
CA VAL A 111 11.53 13.30 3.71
C VAL A 111 10.10 13.13 3.22
N THR A 112 9.20 13.94 3.73
CA THR A 112 7.78 13.93 3.34
C THR A 112 7.60 14.27 1.86
N SER A 113 8.28 15.31 1.36
CA SER A 113 8.23 15.67 -0.06
C SER A 113 8.81 14.58 -0.97
N SER A 114 9.91 13.92 -0.56
CA SER A 114 10.44 12.77 -1.31
C SER A 114 9.44 11.62 -1.40
N LEU A 115 8.68 11.37 -0.33
CA LEU A 115 7.63 10.35 -0.34
C LEU A 115 6.47 10.74 -1.27
N LEU A 116 6.04 12.00 -1.25
CA LEU A 116 4.99 12.49 -2.14
C LEU A 116 5.41 12.39 -3.62
N VAL A 117 6.64 12.77 -3.94
CA VAL A 117 7.19 12.61 -5.29
C VAL A 117 7.23 11.14 -5.70
N ALA A 118 7.68 10.26 -4.80
CA ALA A 118 7.68 8.82 -5.07
C ALA A 118 6.26 8.29 -5.33
N TRP A 119 5.26 8.76 -4.60
CA TRP A 119 3.87 8.35 -4.80
C TRP A 119 3.31 8.79 -6.16
N ILE A 120 3.59 10.03 -6.57
CA ILE A 120 3.18 10.53 -7.87
C ILE A 120 3.90 9.76 -8.99
N LEU A 121 5.18 9.44 -8.80
CA LEU A 121 5.98 8.75 -9.81
C LEU A 121 5.63 7.25 -9.94
N THR A 122 5.13 6.61 -8.89
CA THR A 122 4.79 5.18 -8.94
C THR A 122 3.70 4.85 -9.95
N ILE A 123 2.70 5.74 -10.12
CA ILE A 123 1.58 5.51 -11.06
C ILE A 123 2.07 5.43 -12.51
N PRO A 124 2.78 6.45 -13.07
CA PRO A 124 3.24 6.37 -14.45
C PRO A 124 4.28 5.27 -14.67
N VAL A 125 5.19 5.06 -13.72
CA VAL A 125 6.19 3.98 -13.82
C VAL A 125 5.53 2.61 -13.84
N SER A 126 4.56 2.37 -12.97
CA SER A 126 3.82 1.10 -12.96
C SER A 126 3.03 0.89 -14.24
N ALA A 127 2.41 1.94 -14.78
CA ALA A 127 1.67 1.87 -16.05
C ALA A 127 2.59 1.51 -17.23
N VAL A 128 3.77 2.13 -17.30
CA VAL A 128 4.77 1.82 -18.33
C VAL A 128 5.27 0.39 -18.21
N LEU A 129 5.61 -0.06 -17.00
CA LEU A 129 6.07 -1.43 -16.77
C LEU A 129 5.00 -2.46 -17.11
N ALA A 130 3.74 -2.21 -16.76
CA ALA A 130 2.62 -3.08 -17.10
C ALA A 130 2.41 -3.13 -18.62
N GLY A 131 2.48 -2.00 -19.31
CA GLY A 131 2.39 -1.92 -20.77
C GLY A 131 3.51 -2.67 -21.47
N LEU A 132 4.74 -2.54 -21.00
CA LEU A 132 5.90 -3.29 -21.53
C LEU A 132 5.75 -4.79 -21.28
N ALA A 133 5.35 -5.20 -20.09
CA ALA A 133 5.12 -6.60 -19.78
C ALA A 133 4.02 -7.21 -20.67
N TYR A 134 2.92 -6.48 -20.85
CA TYR A 134 1.85 -6.89 -21.75
C TYR A 134 2.35 -7.02 -23.20
N TRP A 135 3.09 -6.03 -23.68
CA TRP A 135 3.65 -6.05 -25.04
C TRP A 135 4.61 -7.22 -25.27
N ILE A 136 5.47 -7.51 -24.29
CA ILE A 136 6.37 -8.67 -24.34
C ILE A 136 5.58 -9.98 -24.40
N ILE A 137 4.56 -10.14 -23.55
CA ILE A 137 3.74 -11.36 -23.53
C ILE A 137 3.02 -11.55 -24.85
N THR A 138 2.47 -10.48 -25.45
CA THR A 138 1.79 -10.58 -26.76
C THR A 138 2.74 -10.86 -27.91
N LEU A 139 4.03 -10.56 -27.76
CA LEU A 139 5.04 -10.87 -28.80
C LEU A 139 5.42 -12.37 -28.79
N PHE A 140 5.26 -13.04 -27.63
CA PHE A 140 5.57 -14.47 -27.48
C PHE A 140 4.34 -15.39 -27.61
N HIS A 141 3.16 -14.83 -27.73
CA HIS A 141 1.90 -15.58 -27.87
C HIS A 141 1.39 -15.46 -29.31
#